data_a77ab322549b303efedaace75d9d8265
#
_entry.id   a77ab322549b303efedaace75d9d8265
#
_cell.length_a   1.000
_cell.length_b   1.000
_cell.length_c   1.000
_cell.angle_alpha   90.00
_cell.angle_beta   90.00
_cell.angle_gamma   90.00
#
_symmetry.space_group_name_H-M   'P 1'
#
loop_
_entity.id
_entity.type
_entity.pdbx_description
1 polymer ?
#
loop_
_entity_poly.entity_id
_entity_poly.type
_entity_poly.pdbx_seq_one_letter_code
_entity_poly.pdbx_strand_id
1 'polypeptide(L)'
;MKETRLPRFADKTVAAELVSALAGEYAVVENPPYIHPPYELYPLSRGVSRLERGLAAAVMDMDGTTTTTEPVCIHALDTMTRRASGRADDPSWPGLDHARDYPHIIGNSTTKHVEYLVRAYGDGFQADALRRHYIAGAAWTLGHGKDELRRREVRSTLASTGLAGLLSDARFQALCGAESLEAPETAALLDTLAAETAGAFSCAGVP
;
A
#
# COMPACT_ATOMS: atom_id res chain seq x y z
N MET A 1 3.71 6.91 43.20
CA MET A 1 4.72 6.55 42.18
C MET A 1 4.27 7.17 40.87
N LYS A 2 5.06 8.08 40.26
CA LYS A 2 4.78 8.58 38.91
C LYS A 2 5.03 7.42 37.96
N GLU A 3 4.00 6.98 37.24
CA GLU A 3 4.18 6.09 36.09
C GLU A 3 5.10 6.79 35.09
N THR A 4 6.34 6.36 35.04
CA THR A 4 7.27 6.80 34.00
C THR A 4 6.81 6.14 32.71
N ARG A 5 6.05 6.88 31.91
CA ARG A 5 5.62 6.41 30.61
C ARG A 5 6.86 6.26 29.74
N LEU A 6 7.25 5.04 29.46
CA LEU A 6 8.39 4.74 28.59
C LEU A 6 8.17 5.37 27.20
N PRO A 7 9.21 5.92 26.57
CA PRO A 7 9.09 6.43 25.21
C PRO A 7 8.64 5.30 24.29
N ARG A 8 7.71 5.62 23.38
CA ARG A 8 7.16 4.65 22.43
C ARG A 8 8.21 4.12 21.45
N PHE A 9 9.21 4.95 21.18
CA PHE A 9 10.33 4.64 20.29
C PHE A 9 11.64 5.03 20.96
N ALA A 10 12.65 4.20 20.79
CA ALA A 10 13.98 4.42 21.33
C ALA A 10 15.02 4.12 20.26
N ASP A 11 16.02 4.99 20.16
CA ASP A 11 17.22 4.67 19.40
C ASP A 11 18.10 3.68 20.17
N LYS A 12 19.20 3.21 19.57
CA LYS A 12 20.09 2.22 20.16
C LYS A 12 20.66 2.65 21.52
N THR A 13 20.94 3.93 21.70
CA THR A 13 21.53 4.47 22.93
C THR A 13 20.49 4.50 24.03
N VAL A 14 19.33 5.07 23.75
CA VAL A 14 18.19 5.12 24.68
C VAL A 14 17.71 3.71 25.04
N ALA A 15 17.69 2.78 24.07
CA ALA A 15 17.34 1.39 24.30
C ALA A 15 18.31 0.72 25.29
N ALA A 16 19.63 0.93 25.13
CA ALA A 16 20.63 0.38 26.02
C ALA A 16 20.53 0.95 27.45
N GLU A 17 20.27 2.26 27.59
CA GLU A 17 20.02 2.92 28.86
C GLU A 17 18.78 2.37 29.55
N LEU A 18 17.66 2.22 28.84
CA LEU A 18 16.42 1.67 29.36
C LEU A 18 16.59 0.22 29.84
N VAL A 19 17.25 -0.63 29.04
CA VAL A 19 17.53 -2.02 29.44
C VAL A 19 18.37 -2.05 30.72
N SER A 20 19.41 -1.22 30.81
CA SER A 20 20.27 -1.13 31.99
C SER A 20 19.51 -0.62 33.23
N ALA A 21 18.65 0.38 33.07
CA ALA A 21 17.91 1.01 34.16
C ALA A 21 16.78 0.12 34.72
N LEU A 22 16.14 -0.68 33.86
CA LEU A 22 14.96 -1.46 34.25
C LEU A 22 15.30 -2.81 34.89
N ALA A 23 16.58 -3.22 34.86
CA ALA A 23 17.05 -4.48 35.45
C ALA A 23 16.14 -5.69 35.21
N GLY A 24 15.44 -5.68 34.07
CA GLY A 24 14.46 -6.67 33.67
C GLY A 24 14.93 -7.48 32.46
N GLU A 25 14.22 -8.54 32.16
CA GLU A 25 14.42 -9.30 30.94
C GLU A 25 13.62 -8.62 29.79
N TYR A 26 14.32 -8.29 28.71
CA TYR A 26 13.74 -7.68 27.52
C TYR A 26 14.23 -8.40 26.27
N ALA A 27 13.33 -8.61 25.31
CA ALA A 27 13.71 -8.93 23.94
C ALA A 27 13.97 -7.60 23.20
N VAL A 28 15.12 -7.49 22.57
CA VAL A 28 15.44 -6.43 21.63
C VAL A 28 15.24 -6.99 20.22
N VAL A 29 14.29 -6.43 19.49
CA VAL A 29 14.03 -6.84 18.12
C VAL A 29 14.68 -5.81 17.20
N GLU A 30 15.61 -6.26 16.36
CA GLU A 30 16.14 -5.45 15.28
C GLU A 30 15.20 -5.58 14.08
N ASN A 31 14.62 -4.46 13.70
CA ASN A 31 13.72 -4.41 12.56
C ASN A 31 14.51 -4.39 11.24
N PRO A 32 13.94 -4.95 10.17
CA PRO A 32 14.49 -4.77 8.83
C PRO A 32 14.70 -3.29 8.50
N PRO A 33 15.65 -2.94 7.58
CA PRO A 33 16.00 -1.54 7.28
C PRO A 33 14.85 -0.65 6.85
N TYR A 34 13.74 -1.22 6.40
CA TYR A 34 12.53 -0.50 5.95
C TYR A 34 11.48 -0.31 7.05
N ILE A 35 11.73 -0.80 8.28
CA ILE A 35 10.84 -0.60 9.45
C ILE A 35 11.48 0.38 10.42
N HIS A 36 10.69 1.33 10.87
CA HIS A 36 11.08 2.29 11.91
C HIS A 36 10.18 2.18 13.14
N PRO A 37 10.77 2.23 14.34
CA PRO A 37 12.18 2.42 14.64
C PRO A 37 13.03 1.19 14.28
N PRO A 38 14.36 1.34 14.10
CA PRO A 38 15.22 0.21 13.77
C PRO A 38 15.33 -0.84 14.87
N TYR A 39 14.97 -0.48 16.10
CA TYR A 39 14.96 -1.38 17.24
C TYR A 39 13.70 -1.18 18.07
N GLU A 40 13.10 -2.29 18.49
CA GLU A 40 11.97 -2.31 19.43
C GLU A 40 12.32 -3.10 20.67
N LEU A 41 11.81 -2.66 21.83
CA LEU A 41 12.02 -3.29 23.12
C LEU A 41 10.71 -3.89 23.62
N TYR A 42 10.72 -5.19 23.86
CA TYR A 42 9.58 -5.91 24.42
C TYR A 42 9.92 -6.43 25.82
N PRO A 43 9.23 -5.97 26.88
CA PRO A 43 9.43 -6.53 28.20
C PRO A 43 8.99 -7.99 28.21
N LEU A 44 9.88 -8.88 28.67
CA LEU A 44 9.54 -10.28 28.85
C LEU A 44 8.69 -10.43 30.13
N SER A 45 7.61 -11.17 30.02
CA SER A 45 6.72 -11.42 31.15
C SER A 45 7.47 -12.20 32.24
N ARG A 46 7.50 -11.65 33.45
CA ARG A 46 8.00 -12.38 34.61
C ARG A 46 7.01 -13.51 34.93
N GLY A 47 7.45 -14.74 34.85
CA GLY A 47 6.70 -15.88 35.41
C GLY A 47 6.00 -16.80 34.42
N VAL A 48 6.13 -16.62 33.09
CA VAL A 48 5.73 -17.66 32.14
C VAL A 48 6.88 -18.66 31.99
N SER A 49 7.12 -19.46 33.01
CA SER A 49 8.23 -20.39 33.00
C SER A 49 7.98 -21.65 32.20
N ARG A 50 6.75 -22.08 32.03
CA ARG A 50 6.33 -23.21 31.18
C ARG A 50 4.84 -23.15 30.92
N LEU A 51 4.44 -23.49 29.70
CA LEU A 51 3.08 -23.90 29.43
C LEU A 51 2.88 -25.25 30.12
N GLU A 52 2.04 -25.27 31.17
CA GLU A 52 1.71 -26.51 31.90
C GLU A 52 0.96 -27.52 31.01
N ARG A 53 0.39 -27.03 29.91
CA ARG A 53 -0.27 -27.83 28.88
C ARG A 53 0.38 -27.55 27.53
N GLY A 54 0.49 -28.59 26.69
CA GLY A 54 0.97 -28.42 25.32
C GLY A 54 0.14 -27.41 24.55
N LEU A 55 0.76 -26.72 23.59
CA LEU A 55 0.06 -25.84 22.66
C LEU A 55 -0.97 -26.64 21.88
N ALA A 56 -2.24 -26.24 21.98
CA ALA A 56 -3.33 -26.82 21.19
C ALA A 56 -3.48 -26.14 19.83
N ALA A 57 -3.14 -24.85 19.75
CA ALA A 57 -3.19 -24.07 18.52
C ALA A 57 -2.23 -22.87 18.61
N ALA A 58 -1.73 -22.42 17.47
CA ALA A 58 -1.06 -21.13 17.30
C ALA A 58 -1.79 -20.34 16.22
N VAL A 59 -2.14 -19.09 16.54
CA VAL A 59 -2.69 -18.15 15.57
C VAL A 59 -1.57 -17.16 15.24
N MET A 60 -1.17 -17.15 13.99
CA MET A 60 -0.07 -16.30 13.52
C MET A 60 -0.60 -15.37 12.43
N ASP A 61 -0.22 -14.10 12.52
CA ASP A 61 -0.38 -13.18 11.40
C ASP A 61 0.52 -13.59 10.24
N MET A 62 0.10 -13.34 9.02
CA MET A 62 0.84 -13.77 7.83
C MET A 62 1.72 -12.66 7.29
N ASP A 63 1.12 -11.52 6.99
CA ASP A 63 1.81 -10.42 6.31
C ASP A 63 2.77 -9.71 7.27
N GLY A 64 4.05 -9.67 6.90
CA GLY A 64 5.09 -9.07 7.74
C GLY A 64 5.50 -9.91 8.96
N THR A 65 4.77 -10.98 9.30
CA THR A 65 5.06 -11.86 10.44
C THR A 65 5.65 -13.19 10.00
N THR A 66 5.00 -13.88 9.07
CA THR A 66 5.45 -15.17 8.54
C THR A 66 5.92 -15.08 7.09
N THR A 67 5.56 -14.00 6.41
CA THR A 67 5.96 -13.69 5.02
C THR A 67 6.49 -12.27 4.93
N THR A 68 7.45 -12.03 4.05
CA THR A 68 8.02 -10.69 3.77
C THR A 68 7.24 -10.01 2.66
N THR A 69 6.01 -9.57 2.94
CA THR A 69 5.10 -8.96 1.95
C THR A 69 5.20 -7.44 1.88
N GLU A 70 5.77 -6.75 2.88
CA GLU A 70 5.95 -5.31 2.90
C GLU A 70 6.65 -4.76 1.64
N PRO A 71 7.74 -5.36 1.13
CA PRO A 71 8.37 -4.87 -0.10
C PRO A 71 7.43 -4.87 -1.30
N VAL A 72 6.53 -5.85 -1.40
CA VAL A 72 5.53 -5.92 -2.47
C VAL A 72 4.50 -4.81 -2.31
N CYS A 73 4.03 -4.57 -1.06
CA CYS A 73 3.11 -3.48 -0.75
C CYS A 73 3.73 -2.12 -1.09
N ILE A 74 4.96 -1.87 -0.63
CA ILE A 74 5.70 -0.63 -0.92
C ILE A 74 5.87 -0.44 -2.43
N HIS A 75 6.27 -1.48 -3.16
CA HIS A 75 6.42 -1.42 -4.61
C HIS A 75 5.09 -1.09 -5.32
N ALA A 76 3.99 -1.68 -4.88
CA ALA A 76 2.66 -1.39 -5.43
C ALA A 76 2.26 0.07 -5.19
N LEU A 77 2.47 0.59 -3.97
CA LEU A 77 2.17 1.98 -3.61
C LEU A 77 3.08 2.97 -4.35
N ASP A 78 4.36 2.66 -4.48
CA ASP A 78 5.31 3.46 -5.28
C ASP A 78 4.87 3.52 -6.74
N THR A 79 4.57 2.39 -7.34
CA THR A 79 4.10 2.29 -8.71
C THR A 79 2.79 3.08 -8.91
N MET A 80 1.85 2.99 -7.98
CA MET A 80 0.59 3.73 -8.01
C MET A 80 0.85 5.24 -7.96
N THR A 81 1.68 5.71 -7.03
CA THR A 81 2.02 7.13 -6.87
C THR A 81 2.72 7.68 -8.11
N ARG A 82 3.70 6.96 -8.64
CA ARG A 82 4.43 7.29 -9.85
C ARG A 82 3.50 7.41 -11.06
N ARG A 83 2.59 6.45 -11.23
CA ARG A 83 1.61 6.44 -12.33
C ARG A 83 0.60 7.58 -12.18
N ALA A 84 0.07 7.83 -10.99
CA ALA A 84 -0.85 8.94 -10.75
C ALA A 84 -0.20 10.31 -10.98
N SER A 85 1.10 10.43 -10.78
CA SER A 85 1.88 11.63 -11.06
C SER A 85 2.28 11.79 -12.53
N GLY A 86 1.84 10.92 -13.44
CA GLY A 86 2.23 10.95 -14.85
C GLY A 86 3.71 10.63 -15.11
N ARG A 87 4.39 10.01 -14.15
CA ARG A 87 5.83 9.70 -14.18
C ARG A 87 6.11 8.21 -14.34
N ALA A 88 5.17 7.46 -14.96
CA ALA A 88 5.28 6.02 -15.11
C ALA A 88 6.62 5.57 -15.72
N ASP A 89 7.11 6.28 -16.73
CA ASP A 89 8.33 5.96 -17.46
C ASP A 89 9.52 6.88 -17.11
N ASP A 90 9.39 7.67 -16.04
CA ASP A 90 10.42 8.61 -15.62
C ASP A 90 11.53 7.88 -14.83
N PRO A 91 12.74 7.74 -15.42
CA PRO A 91 13.84 7.06 -14.74
C PRO A 91 14.40 7.87 -13.56
N SER A 92 14.07 9.17 -13.47
CA SER A 92 14.49 10.03 -12.37
C SER A 92 13.57 9.97 -11.15
N TRP A 93 12.49 9.16 -11.20
CA TRP A 93 11.62 8.96 -10.05
C TRP A 93 12.42 8.30 -8.90
N PRO A 94 12.55 8.96 -7.74
CA PRO A 94 13.40 8.47 -6.65
C PRO A 94 12.77 7.31 -5.86
N GLY A 95 11.50 7.00 -6.12
CA GLY A 95 10.71 6.10 -5.27
C GLY A 95 10.16 6.76 -4.01
N LEU A 96 9.40 5.99 -3.25
CA LEU A 96 8.99 6.38 -1.91
C LEU A 96 10.21 6.39 -0.98
N ASP A 97 10.35 7.45 -0.20
CA ASP A 97 11.47 7.64 0.71
C ASP A 97 11.33 6.76 1.95
N HIS A 98 12.39 6.00 2.22
CA HIS A 98 12.42 5.05 3.33
C HIS A 98 12.23 5.71 4.71
N ALA A 99 12.86 6.85 4.96
CA ALA A 99 12.80 7.51 6.26
C ALA A 99 11.51 8.33 6.43
N ARG A 100 11.01 8.92 5.34
CA ARG A 100 9.85 9.79 5.36
C ARG A 100 8.55 9.01 5.19
N ASP A 101 8.46 8.12 4.18
CA ASP A 101 7.19 7.56 3.73
C ASP A 101 6.86 6.22 4.40
N TYR A 102 7.85 5.34 4.60
CA TYR A 102 7.63 4.00 5.14
C TYR A 102 6.99 3.98 6.53
N PRO A 103 7.34 4.89 7.47
CA PRO A 103 6.68 4.94 8.78
C PRO A 103 5.17 5.23 8.73
N HIS A 104 4.69 5.80 7.62
CA HIS A 104 3.27 6.08 7.40
C HIS A 104 2.55 4.97 6.65
N ILE A 105 3.28 4.03 6.09
CA ILE A 105 2.76 2.93 5.28
C ILE A 105 2.77 1.65 6.10
N ILE A 106 3.94 1.24 6.59
CA ILE A 106 4.11 -0.05 7.25
C ILE A 106 3.24 -0.15 8.50
N GLY A 107 2.51 -1.28 8.64
CA GLY A 107 1.62 -1.51 9.76
C GLY A 107 0.30 -0.73 9.73
N ASN A 108 0.02 0.03 8.67
CA ASN A 108 -1.22 0.76 8.51
C ASN A 108 -2.16 0.07 7.50
N SER A 109 -3.45 0.42 7.54
CA SER A 109 -4.44 -0.08 6.58
C SER A 109 -4.26 0.58 5.20
N THR A 110 -4.75 -0.09 4.15
CA THR A 110 -4.75 0.45 2.77
C THR A 110 -5.38 1.85 2.68
N THR A 111 -6.44 2.11 3.43
CA THR A 111 -7.05 3.45 3.49
C THR A 111 -6.07 4.49 4.00
N LYS A 112 -5.32 4.17 5.06
CA LYS A 112 -4.29 5.07 5.61
C LYS A 112 -3.13 5.29 4.64
N HIS A 113 -2.75 4.26 3.90
CA HIS A 113 -1.75 4.41 2.83
C HIS A 113 -2.20 5.43 1.80
N VAL A 114 -3.42 5.30 1.28
CA VAL A 114 -3.96 6.22 0.26
C VAL A 114 -4.11 7.63 0.83
N GLU A 115 -4.66 7.81 2.03
CA GLU A 115 -4.77 9.11 2.70
C GLU A 115 -3.40 9.80 2.83
N TYR A 116 -2.38 9.04 3.21
CA TYR A 116 -1.01 9.55 3.32
C TYR A 116 -0.46 9.96 1.96
N LEU A 117 -0.56 9.09 0.94
CA LEU A 117 -0.02 9.36 -0.39
C LEU A 117 -0.70 10.55 -1.07
N VAL A 118 -2.02 10.69 -0.93
CA VAL A 118 -2.75 11.87 -1.43
C VAL A 118 -2.27 13.15 -0.74
N ARG A 119 -2.07 13.12 0.57
CA ARG A 119 -1.57 14.29 1.31
C ARG A 119 -0.11 14.64 0.98
N ALA A 120 0.75 13.62 0.79
CA ALA A 120 2.19 13.83 0.59
C ALA A 120 2.56 14.12 -0.87
N TYR A 121 1.79 13.62 -1.83
CA TYR A 121 2.12 13.64 -3.25
C TYR A 121 1.00 14.18 -4.15
N GLY A 122 -0.20 14.42 -3.58
CA GLY A 122 -1.40 14.78 -4.34
C GLY A 122 -1.25 16.01 -5.21
N ASP A 123 -0.48 17.02 -4.78
CA ASP A 123 -0.17 18.22 -5.58
C ASP A 123 0.57 17.89 -6.90
N GLY A 124 1.23 16.74 -6.96
CA GLY A 124 1.90 16.23 -8.16
C GLY A 124 1.05 15.30 -9.00
N PHE A 125 -0.16 14.96 -8.58
CA PHE A 125 -1.04 14.06 -9.33
C PHE A 125 -1.63 14.78 -10.55
N GLN A 126 -1.67 14.05 -11.65
CA GLN A 126 -2.23 14.51 -12.92
C GLN A 126 -3.53 13.77 -13.19
N ALA A 127 -4.63 14.53 -13.38
CA ALA A 127 -5.97 13.95 -13.57
C ALA A 127 -6.02 12.99 -14.75
N ASP A 128 -5.33 13.32 -15.86
CA ASP A 128 -5.29 12.48 -17.05
C ASP A 128 -4.52 11.17 -16.81
N ALA A 129 -3.37 11.26 -16.13
CA ALA A 129 -2.57 10.10 -15.78
C ALA A 129 -3.33 9.20 -14.79
N LEU A 130 -3.92 9.78 -13.77
CA LEU A 130 -4.75 9.05 -12.80
C LEU A 130 -5.89 8.30 -13.51
N ARG A 131 -6.66 9.00 -14.36
CA ARG A 131 -7.77 8.42 -15.13
C ARG A 131 -7.30 7.27 -16.01
N ARG A 132 -6.24 7.50 -16.79
CA ARG A 132 -5.65 6.50 -17.66
C ARG A 132 -5.29 5.22 -16.91
N HIS A 133 -4.55 5.35 -15.80
CA HIS A 133 -4.11 4.20 -15.03
C HIS A 133 -5.24 3.56 -14.21
N TYR A 134 -6.25 4.34 -13.84
CA TYR A 134 -7.47 3.81 -13.23
C TYR A 134 -8.25 2.91 -14.21
N ILE A 135 -8.45 3.37 -15.45
CA ILE A 135 -9.09 2.57 -16.50
C ILE A 135 -8.29 1.31 -16.81
N ALA A 136 -6.96 1.42 -16.90
CA ALA A 136 -6.07 0.27 -17.08
C ALA A 136 -6.21 -0.77 -15.95
N GLY A 137 -6.16 -0.33 -14.70
CA GLY A 137 -6.33 -1.19 -13.54
C GLY A 137 -7.71 -1.86 -13.49
N ALA A 138 -8.76 -1.11 -13.86
CA ALA A 138 -10.12 -1.64 -13.95
C ALA A 138 -10.23 -2.72 -15.05
N ALA A 139 -9.72 -2.46 -16.25
CA ALA A 139 -9.72 -3.42 -17.35
C ALA A 139 -8.98 -4.70 -16.98
N TRP A 140 -7.78 -4.55 -16.40
CA TRP A 140 -6.99 -5.70 -15.95
C TRP A 140 -7.71 -6.54 -14.89
N THR A 141 -8.29 -5.88 -13.88
CA THR A 141 -9.01 -6.58 -12.80
C THR A 141 -10.24 -7.31 -13.33
N LEU A 142 -10.99 -6.69 -14.24
CA LEU A 142 -12.18 -7.32 -14.82
C LEU A 142 -11.83 -8.47 -15.76
N GLY A 143 -10.71 -8.40 -16.47
CA GLY A 143 -10.27 -9.42 -17.39
C GLY A 143 -9.56 -10.59 -16.72
N HIS A 144 -8.66 -10.31 -15.80
CA HIS A 144 -7.73 -11.30 -15.24
C HIS A 144 -7.91 -11.56 -13.74
N GLY A 145 -8.68 -10.73 -13.03
CA GLY A 145 -8.93 -10.92 -11.60
C GLY A 145 -9.74 -12.20 -11.34
N LYS A 146 -9.25 -13.02 -10.41
CA LYS A 146 -9.90 -14.27 -10.00
C LYS A 146 -10.94 -14.07 -8.90
N ASP A 147 -10.87 -12.97 -8.16
CA ASP A 147 -11.76 -12.63 -7.07
C ASP A 147 -13.00 -11.91 -7.59
N GLU A 148 -14.16 -12.58 -7.52
CA GLU A 148 -15.44 -12.04 -8.00
C GLU A 148 -15.93 -10.86 -7.13
N LEU A 149 -15.61 -10.84 -5.84
CA LEU A 149 -15.95 -9.70 -4.99
C LEU A 149 -15.20 -8.46 -5.47
N ARG A 150 -13.91 -8.57 -5.72
CA ARG A 150 -13.09 -7.47 -6.28
C ARG A 150 -13.58 -7.01 -7.65
N ARG A 151 -13.97 -7.93 -8.51
CA ARG A 151 -14.56 -7.57 -9.83
C ARG A 151 -15.86 -6.78 -9.68
N ARG A 152 -16.74 -7.15 -8.71
CA ARG A 152 -17.96 -6.38 -8.42
C ARG A 152 -17.64 -4.98 -7.87
N GLU A 153 -16.68 -4.88 -6.97
CA GLU A 153 -16.20 -3.58 -6.46
C GLU A 153 -15.72 -2.68 -7.59
N VAL A 154 -14.91 -3.19 -8.52
CA VAL A 154 -14.44 -2.42 -9.68
C VAL A 154 -15.60 -1.95 -10.56
N ARG A 155 -16.60 -2.80 -10.85
CA ARG A 155 -17.80 -2.37 -11.59
C ARG A 155 -18.55 -1.26 -10.86
N SER A 156 -18.74 -1.40 -9.56
CA SER A 156 -19.39 -0.38 -8.73
C SER A 156 -18.60 0.94 -8.72
N THR A 157 -17.27 0.85 -8.63
CA THR A 157 -16.40 2.03 -8.60
C THR A 157 -16.38 2.74 -9.96
N LEU A 158 -16.38 2.01 -11.08
CA LEU A 158 -16.56 2.60 -12.42
C LEU A 158 -17.87 3.39 -12.51
N ALA A 159 -18.95 2.86 -11.94
CA ALA A 159 -20.24 3.56 -11.93
C ALA A 159 -20.18 4.83 -11.06
N SER A 160 -19.60 4.77 -9.88
CA SER A 160 -19.51 5.93 -8.96
C SER A 160 -18.56 7.02 -9.44
N THR A 161 -17.60 6.69 -10.31
CA THR A 161 -16.67 7.65 -10.92
C THR A 161 -17.13 8.18 -12.28
N GLY A 162 -18.39 7.90 -12.69
CA GLY A 162 -18.94 8.38 -13.96
C GLY A 162 -18.53 7.54 -15.18
N LEU A 163 -17.83 6.44 -14.98
CA LEU A 163 -17.29 5.59 -16.05
C LEU A 163 -18.11 4.33 -16.36
N ALA A 164 -19.36 4.27 -15.90
CA ALA A 164 -20.24 3.10 -16.14
C ALA A 164 -20.36 2.71 -17.62
N GLY A 165 -20.32 3.70 -18.53
CA GLY A 165 -20.39 3.48 -19.96
C GLY A 165 -19.28 2.59 -20.52
N LEU A 166 -18.11 2.54 -19.89
CA LEU A 166 -17.02 1.66 -20.29
C LEU A 166 -17.40 0.17 -20.22
N LEU A 167 -18.28 -0.20 -19.30
CA LEU A 167 -18.70 -1.60 -19.14
C LEU A 167 -19.42 -2.16 -20.38
N SER A 168 -19.98 -1.30 -21.22
CA SER A 168 -20.64 -1.67 -22.49
C SER A 168 -19.82 -1.29 -23.73
N ASP A 169 -18.66 -0.64 -23.57
CA ASP A 169 -17.78 -0.26 -24.68
C ASP A 169 -16.96 -1.46 -25.15
N ALA A 170 -17.09 -1.81 -26.43
CA ALA A 170 -16.38 -2.94 -27.04
C ALA A 170 -14.86 -2.79 -26.96
N ARG A 171 -14.35 -1.56 -27.00
CA ARG A 171 -12.90 -1.25 -26.87
C ARG A 171 -12.40 -1.52 -25.46
N PHE A 172 -13.19 -1.18 -24.46
CA PHE A 172 -12.88 -1.52 -23.07
C PHE A 172 -12.92 -3.02 -22.83
N GLN A 173 -13.88 -3.74 -23.45
CA GLN A 173 -13.92 -5.20 -23.39
C GLN A 173 -12.68 -5.82 -24.07
N ALA A 174 -12.20 -5.24 -25.16
CA ALA A 174 -10.95 -5.67 -25.78
C ALA A 174 -9.74 -5.48 -24.86
N LEU A 175 -9.67 -4.37 -24.11
CA LEU A 175 -8.63 -4.18 -23.07
C LEU A 175 -8.73 -5.21 -21.96
N CYS A 176 -9.94 -5.58 -21.53
CA CYS A 176 -10.11 -6.64 -20.53
C CYS A 176 -9.57 -8.00 -21.00
N GLY A 177 -9.67 -8.28 -22.30
CA GLY A 177 -9.16 -9.54 -22.90
C GLY A 177 -7.69 -9.51 -23.31
N ALA A 178 -7.02 -8.36 -23.20
CA ALA A 178 -5.64 -8.20 -23.67
C ALA A 178 -4.64 -8.90 -22.75
N GLU A 179 -3.63 -9.56 -23.30
CA GLU A 179 -2.55 -10.20 -22.54
C GLU A 179 -1.60 -9.17 -21.90
N SER A 180 -1.51 -7.97 -22.49
CA SER A 180 -0.70 -6.86 -21.97
C SER A 180 -1.36 -5.53 -22.31
N LEU A 181 -1.43 -4.63 -21.33
CA LEU A 181 -1.89 -3.25 -21.52
C LEU A 181 -0.76 -2.29 -21.93
N GLU A 182 0.47 -2.78 -22.00
CA GLU A 182 1.66 -2.02 -22.39
C GLU A 182 2.01 -2.21 -23.88
N ALA A 183 1.35 -3.15 -24.58
CA ALA A 183 1.51 -3.30 -26.02
C ALA A 183 1.03 -2.02 -26.74
N PRO A 184 1.72 -1.58 -27.83
CA PRO A 184 1.43 -0.29 -28.47
C PRO A 184 -0.04 -0.08 -28.84
N GLU A 185 -0.70 -1.11 -29.36
CA GLU A 185 -2.11 -1.07 -29.76
C GLU A 185 -3.06 -0.92 -28.56
N THR A 186 -2.82 -1.64 -27.46
CA THR A 186 -3.63 -1.54 -26.23
C THR A 186 -3.35 -0.23 -25.50
N ALA A 187 -2.12 0.24 -25.50
CA ALA A 187 -1.75 1.53 -24.94
C ALA A 187 -2.46 2.68 -25.68
N ALA A 188 -2.47 2.68 -27.03
CA ALA A 188 -3.16 3.68 -27.84
C ALA A 188 -4.68 3.67 -27.61
N LEU A 189 -5.25 2.46 -27.50
CA LEU A 189 -6.68 2.30 -27.19
C LEU A 189 -7.03 2.83 -25.80
N LEU A 190 -6.18 2.55 -24.83
CA LEU A 190 -6.31 3.07 -23.46
C LEU A 190 -6.24 4.59 -23.42
N ASP A 191 -5.29 5.19 -24.14
CA ASP A 191 -5.15 6.65 -24.25
C ASP A 191 -6.40 7.30 -24.86
N THR A 192 -6.95 6.66 -25.90
CA THR A 192 -8.21 7.11 -26.53
C THR A 192 -9.37 7.09 -25.56
N LEU A 193 -9.59 5.97 -24.87
CA LEU A 193 -10.69 5.85 -23.88
C LEU A 193 -10.50 6.81 -22.70
N ALA A 194 -9.27 7.00 -22.26
CA ALA A 194 -8.96 7.96 -21.20
C ALA A 194 -9.28 9.40 -21.63
N ALA A 195 -8.97 9.79 -22.86
CA ALA A 195 -9.28 11.10 -23.40
C ALA A 195 -10.80 11.33 -23.54
N GLU A 196 -11.50 10.37 -24.12
CA GLU A 196 -12.96 10.46 -24.35
C GLU A 196 -13.76 10.52 -23.04
N THR A 197 -13.25 9.93 -21.98
CA THR A 197 -13.92 9.88 -20.67
C THR A 197 -13.55 11.05 -19.74
N ALA A 198 -12.75 12.00 -20.20
CA ALA A 198 -12.27 13.12 -19.37
C ALA A 198 -13.40 13.92 -18.72
N GLY A 199 -14.46 14.21 -19.47
CA GLY A 199 -15.60 14.96 -18.96
C GLY A 199 -16.56 14.17 -18.05
N ALA A 200 -16.47 12.86 -18.05
CA ALA A 200 -17.31 11.98 -17.23
C ALA A 200 -16.62 11.52 -15.94
N PHE A 201 -15.30 11.49 -15.94
CA PHE A 201 -14.53 11.02 -14.80
C PHE A 201 -14.62 12.00 -13.63
N SER A 202 -15.13 11.52 -12.52
CA SER A 202 -15.20 12.29 -11.26
C SER A 202 -14.60 11.45 -10.14
N CYS A 203 -13.55 11.98 -9.54
CA CYS A 203 -12.94 11.39 -8.35
C CYS A 203 -12.97 12.45 -7.24
N ALA A 204 -13.64 12.17 -6.13
CA ALA A 204 -13.74 13.11 -5.02
C ALA A 204 -12.33 13.47 -4.50
N GLY A 205 -12.00 14.76 -4.50
CA GLY A 205 -10.72 15.28 -4.03
C GLY A 205 -9.61 15.42 -5.08
N VAL A 206 -9.88 15.09 -6.33
CA VAL A 206 -9.00 15.43 -7.47
C VAL A 206 -9.70 16.50 -8.29
N PRO A 207 -9.13 17.71 -8.41
CA PRO A 207 -9.72 18.80 -9.18
C PRO A 207 -9.76 18.49 -10.69
#